data_9a5224ae8a8a523f5852e967ea5d332c
#
_entry.id   9a5224ae8a8a523f5852e967ea5d332c
#
_cell.length_a   1.000
_cell.length_b   1.000
_cell.length_c   1.000
_cell.angle_alpha   90.00
_cell.angle_beta   90.00
_cell.angle_gamma   90.00
#
_symmetry.space_group_name_H-M   'P 1'
#
loop_
_entity.id
_entity.type
_entity.pdbx_description
1 polymer ?
#
loop_
_entity_poly.entity_id
_entity_poly.type
_entity_poly.pdbx_seq_one_letter_code
_entity_poly.pdbx_strand_id
1 'polypeptide(L)'
;DKDYGLNKNLKIDFEELLNDENKYFWQLDELALKYINKLKKGGVYIHTDATPLGDFDPNFKPFVKNFEDNDIKFNIVKCTGHARPLDLIKIINLISPKLLVPIHSYRPEKLYNENGDILLPKKGQII
;
A
#
# COMPACT_ATOMS: atom_id res chain seq x y z
N ASP A 1 -16.41 -17.37 8.31
CA ASP A 1 -16.93 -16.01 8.11
C ASP A 1 -16.91 -15.29 9.46
N LYS A 2 -16.02 -14.30 9.61
CA LYS A 2 -16.06 -13.43 10.79
C LYS A 2 -17.26 -12.50 10.61
N ASP A 3 -18.26 -12.64 11.45
CA ASP A 3 -19.39 -11.70 11.49
C ASP A 3 -18.89 -10.39 12.09
N TYR A 4 -18.64 -9.40 11.24
CA TYR A 4 -18.21 -8.05 11.64
C TYR A 4 -19.39 -7.16 12.09
N GLY A 5 -20.56 -7.74 12.39
CA GLY A 5 -21.77 -6.99 12.76
C GLY A 5 -22.34 -6.14 11.64
N LEU A 6 -21.92 -6.39 10.40
CA LEU A 6 -22.45 -5.68 9.23
C LEU A 6 -23.90 -6.04 8.98
N ASN A 7 -24.69 -5.05 8.62
CA ASN A 7 -26.07 -5.27 8.24
C ASN A 7 -26.15 -6.20 7.01
N LYS A 8 -26.71 -7.38 7.20
CA LYS A 8 -26.83 -8.40 6.15
C LYS A 8 -27.61 -7.92 4.93
N ASN A 9 -28.49 -6.93 5.10
CA ASN A 9 -29.25 -6.31 4.00
C ASN A 9 -28.39 -5.40 3.10
N LEU A 10 -27.15 -5.10 3.51
CA LEU A 10 -26.18 -4.34 2.72
C LEU A 10 -25.15 -5.22 2.03
N LYS A 11 -25.26 -6.53 2.18
CA LYS A 11 -24.38 -7.47 1.50
C LYS A 11 -24.86 -7.66 0.06
N ILE A 12 -23.97 -7.42 -0.89
CA ILE A 12 -24.13 -7.82 -2.29
C ILE A 12 -23.27 -9.03 -2.58
N ASP A 13 -23.67 -9.88 -3.48
CA ASP A 13 -22.82 -10.95 -3.99
C ASP A 13 -22.06 -10.49 -5.24
N PHE A 14 -21.11 -11.32 -5.67
CA PHE A 14 -20.25 -10.98 -6.80
C PHE A 14 -21.02 -10.95 -8.13
N GLU A 15 -22.08 -11.74 -8.29
CA GLU A 15 -22.91 -11.75 -9.50
C GLU A 15 -23.74 -10.47 -9.59
N GLU A 16 -24.26 -9.99 -8.48
CA GLU A 16 -24.97 -8.71 -8.43
C GLU A 16 -24.03 -7.56 -8.82
N LEU A 17 -22.78 -7.57 -8.31
CA LEU A 17 -21.76 -6.59 -8.71
C LEU A 17 -21.49 -6.64 -10.22
N LEU A 18 -21.31 -7.83 -10.81
CA LEU A 18 -21.04 -7.98 -12.24
C LEU A 18 -22.20 -7.52 -13.13
N ASN A 19 -23.43 -7.59 -12.66
CA ASN A 19 -24.59 -7.15 -13.43
C ASN A 19 -24.62 -5.64 -13.65
N ASP A 20 -24.13 -4.86 -12.68
CA ASP A 20 -24.13 -3.40 -12.77
C ASP A 20 -22.88 -2.78 -12.08
N GLU A 21 -21.71 -3.10 -12.60
CA GLU A 21 -20.41 -2.70 -12.05
C GLU A 21 -20.28 -1.18 -11.88
N ASN A 22 -20.94 -0.39 -12.72
CA ASN A 22 -20.89 1.07 -12.68
C ASN A 22 -21.49 1.69 -11.42
N LYS A 23 -22.28 0.93 -10.67
CA LYS A 23 -22.86 1.38 -9.40
C LYS A 23 -21.92 1.25 -8.23
N TYR A 24 -20.83 0.48 -8.37
CA TYR A 24 -20.03 0.06 -7.24
C TYR A 24 -18.63 0.64 -7.30
N PHE A 25 -18.20 1.12 -6.14
CA PHE A 25 -16.79 1.32 -5.81
C PHE A 25 -16.44 0.28 -4.75
N TRP A 26 -15.48 -0.60 -5.03
CA TRP A 26 -15.18 -1.71 -4.16
C TRP A 26 -13.67 -1.92 -3.98
N GLN A 27 -13.30 -2.45 -2.84
CA GLN A 27 -11.92 -2.76 -2.52
C GLN A 27 -11.57 -4.14 -3.05
N LEU A 28 -10.51 -4.22 -3.85
CA LEU A 28 -9.94 -5.44 -4.37
C LEU A 28 -8.75 -5.83 -3.50
N ASP A 29 -8.79 -7.02 -2.91
CA ASP A 29 -7.65 -7.64 -2.25
C ASP A 29 -6.95 -8.65 -3.17
N GLU A 30 -5.81 -9.21 -2.72
CA GLU A 30 -5.05 -10.20 -3.50
C GLU A 30 -5.88 -11.44 -3.85
N LEU A 31 -6.81 -11.83 -2.99
CA LEU A 31 -7.68 -13.00 -3.22
C LEU A 31 -8.70 -12.71 -4.31
N ALA A 32 -9.05 -11.45 -4.51
CA ALA A 32 -10.01 -11.03 -5.52
C ALA A 32 -9.39 -10.84 -6.92
N LEU A 33 -8.05 -10.84 -7.06
CA LEU A 33 -7.36 -10.75 -8.36
C LEU A 33 -7.82 -11.82 -9.36
N LYS A 34 -8.16 -13.01 -8.89
CA LYS A 34 -8.71 -14.10 -9.73
C LYS A 34 -10.03 -13.75 -10.43
N TYR A 35 -10.70 -12.68 -10.01
CA TYR A 35 -11.97 -12.24 -10.58
C TYR A 35 -11.82 -11.11 -11.60
N ILE A 36 -10.61 -10.55 -11.77
CA ILE A 36 -10.36 -9.43 -12.69
C ILE A 36 -10.83 -9.75 -14.12
N ASN A 37 -10.59 -10.97 -14.58
CA ASN A 37 -10.97 -11.42 -15.92
C ASN A 37 -12.49 -11.55 -16.13
N LYS A 38 -13.28 -11.43 -15.08
CA LYS A 38 -14.75 -11.43 -15.14
C LYS A 38 -15.35 -10.03 -15.18
N LEU A 39 -14.54 -9.01 -14.89
CA LEU A 39 -14.98 -7.62 -14.91
C LEU A 39 -15.13 -7.11 -16.35
N LYS A 40 -16.02 -6.15 -16.54
CA LYS A 40 -16.16 -5.47 -17.82
C LYS A 40 -14.91 -4.64 -18.13
N LYS A 41 -14.58 -4.58 -19.40
CA LYS A 41 -13.50 -3.73 -19.91
C LYS A 41 -13.76 -2.25 -19.66
N GLY A 42 -12.71 -1.44 -19.58
CA GLY A 42 -12.80 0.02 -19.41
C GLY A 42 -12.94 0.49 -17.97
N GLY A 43 -12.82 -0.41 -17.00
CA GLY A 43 -12.78 -0.05 -15.58
C GLY A 43 -11.52 0.73 -15.20
N VAL A 44 -11.52 1.27 -13.97
CA VAL A 44 -10.37 1.97 -13.39
C VAL A 44 -10.01 1.32 -12.06
N TYR A 45 -8.75 0.91 -11.93
CA TYR A 45 -8.18 0.47 -10.66
C TYR A 45 -7.30 1.56 -10.06
N ILE A 46 -7.53 1.87 -8.78
CA ILE A 46 -6.74 2.84 -8.02
C ILE A 46 -5.92 2.08 -6.99
N HIS A 47 -4.59 2.10 -7.16
CA HIS A 47 -3.64 1.48 -6.26
C HIS A 47 -3.17 2.49 -5.21
N THR A 48 -3.50 2.20 -3.94
CA THR A 48 -3.17 3.07 -2.80
C THR A 48 -2.32 2.33 -1.79
N ASP A 49 -1.01 2.54 -1.81
CA ASP A 49 -0.04 2.05 -0.80
C ASP A 49 -0.25 0.59 -0.27
N ALA A 50 -0.86 -0.28 -1.07
CA ALA A 50 -0.99 -1.70 -0.77
C ALA A 50 0.16 -2.50 -1.40
N THR A 51 0.31 -3.75 -1.00
CA THR A 51 1.21 -4.69 -1.68
C THR A 51 0.60 -5.12 -3.03
N PRO A 52 1.42 -5.25 -4.09
CA PRO A 52 2.85 -4.94 -4.17
C PRO A 52 3.13 -3.43 -4.18
N LEU A 53 4.16 -2.99 -3.44
CA LEU A 53 4.36 -1.57 -3.10
C LEU A 53 4.88 -0.67 -4.24
N GLY A 54 5.35 -1.22 -5.35
CA GLY A 54 5.86 -0.47 -6.49
C GLY A 54 6.99 -1.18 -7.23
N ASP A 55 7.68 -0.49 -8.13
CA ASP A 55 8.67 -1.05 -9.07
C ASP A 55 9.81 -1.86 -8.45
N PHE A 56 10.12 -1.65 -7.19
CA PHE A 56 11.13 -2.42 -6.46
C PHE A 56 10.61 -3.78 -5.97
N ASP A 57 9.30 -4.00 -5.99
CA ASP A 57 8.67 -5.28 -5.66
C ASP A 57 8.57 -6.13 -6.92
N PRO A 58 9.16 -7.33 -6.95
CA PRO A 58 9.14 -8.19 -8.15
C PRO A 58 7.73 -8.57 -8.60
N ASN A 59 6.75 -8.53 -7.70
CA ASN A 59 5.35 -8.83 -8.02
C ASN A 59 4.60 -7.64 -8.64
N PHE A 60 5.16 -6.43 -8.58
CA PHE A 60 4.45 -5.22 -9.02
C PHE A 60 4.14 -5.22 -10.52
N LYS A 61 5.13 -5.51 -11.36
CA LYS A 61 4.93 -5.57 -12.82
C LYS A 61 3.92 -6.62 -13.25
N PRO A 62 3.99 -7.88 -12.77
CA PRO A 62 2.96 -8.87 -13.03
C PRO A 62 1.57 -8.44 -12.55
N PHE A 63 1.50 -7.77 -11.40
CA PHE A 63 0.27 -7.24 -10.84
C PHE A 63 -0.37 -6.20 -11.77
N VAL A 64 0.39 -5.17 -12.18
CA VAL A 64 -0.08 -4.13 -13.12
C VAL A 64 -0.55 -4.77 -14.43
N LYS A 65 0.24 -5.72 -14.95
CA LYS A 65 -0.08 -6.41 -16.20
C LYS A 65 -1.43 -7.13 -16.18
N ASN A 66 -1.85 -7.67 -15.03
CA ASN A 66 -3.18 -8.30 -14.91
C ASN A 66 -4.32 -7.33 -15.23
N PHE A 67 -4.19 -6.06 -14.87
CA PHE A 67 -5.20 -5.03 -15.18
C PHE A 67 -5.13 -4.62 -16.65
N GLU A 68 -3.93 -4.41 -17.17
CA GLU A 68 -3.71 -4.04 -18.57
C GLU A 68 -4.24 -5.11 -19.53
N ASP A 69 -3.97 -6.40 -19.26
CA ASP A 69 -4.45 -7.52 -20.06
C ASP A 69 -5.99 -7.63 -20.05
N ASN A 70 -6.64 -7.07 -19.08
CA ASN A 70 -8.11 -7.01 -18.97
C ASN A 70 -8.70 -5.64 -19.34
N ASP A 71 -7.90 -4.75 -19.94
CA ASP A 71 -8.31 -3.42 -20.39
C ASP A 71 -8.89 -2.56 -19.24
N ILE A 72 -8.30 -2.71 -18.04
CA ILE A 72 -8.61 -1.93 -16.84
C ILE A 72 -7.48 -0.93 -16.62
N LYS A 73 -7.82 0.36 -16.57
CA LYS A 73 -6.84 1.42 -16.37
C LYS A 73 -6.25 1.36 -14.97
N PHE A 74 -4.96 1.17 -14.86
CA PHE A 74 -4.24 1.16 -13.59
C PHE A 74 -3.74 2.56 -13.23
N ASN A 75 -4.15 3.10 -12.09
CA ASN A 75 -3.69 4.38 -11.57
C ASN A 75 -3.07 4.21 -10.18
N ILE A 76 -1.96 4.88 -9.94
CA ILE A 76 -1.34 4.95 -8.63
C ILE A 76 -1.71 6.28 -7.98
N VAL A 77 -2.36 6.23 -6.82
CA VAL A 77 -2.63 7.39 -5.98
C VAL A 77 -1.99 7.13 -4.62
N LYS A 78 -0.85 7.74 -4.39
CA LYS A 78 -0.14 7.59 -3.12
C LYS A 78 -0.66 8.60 -2.12
N CYS A 79 -1.30 8.11 -1.09
CA CYS A 79 -1.61 8.87 0.11
C CYS A 79 -1.08 8.06 1.29
N THR A 80 0.24 7.97 1.36
CA THR A 80 0.92 7.11 2.32
C THR A 80 0.74 7.60 3.75
N GLY A 81 0.43 6.69 4.66
CA GLY A 81 0.55 6.93 6.10
C GLY A 81 2.00 6.98 6.59
N HIS A 82 2.97 6.72 5.71
CA HIS A 82 4.39 6.82 6.01
C HIS A 82 4.91 8.22 5.71
N ALA A 83 5.78 8.73 6.56
CA ALA A 83 6.43 10.01 6.33
C ALA A 83 7.36 9.94 5.11
N ARG A 84 7.32 10.98 4.28
CA ARG A 84 8.25 11.11 3.15
C ARG A 84 9.67 11.36 3.67
N PRO A 85 10.73 11.02 2.92
CA PRO A 85 12.11 11.21 3.36
C PRO A 85 12.42 12.63 3.87
N LEU A 86 11.93 13.66 3.19
CA LEU A 86 12.11 15.05 3.62
C LEU A 86 11.35 15.39 4.91
N ASP A 87 10.22 14.76 5.15
CA ASP A 87 9.45 14.97 6.38
C ASP A 87 10.12 14.27 7.56
N LEU A 88 10.73 13.09 7.33
CA LEU A 88 11.56 12.42 8.35
C LEU A 88 12.75 13.28 8.76
N ILE A 89 13.47 13.89 7.80
CA ILE A 89 14.59 14.81 8.10
C ILE A 89 14.10 15.99 8.93
N LYS A 90 12.98 16.60 8.58
CA LYS A 90 12.40 17.71 9.35
C LYS A 90 12.06 17.30 10.78
N ILE A 91 11.47 16.12 10.97
CA ILE A 91 11.11 15.58 12.28
C ILE A 91 12.37 15.35 13.11
N ILE A 92 13.41 14.72 12.53
CA ILE A 92 14.69 14.48 13.20
C ILE A 92 15.31 15.79 13.65
N ASN A 93 15.37 16.80 12.78
CA ASN A 93 15.94 18.10 13.10
C ASN A 93 15.12 18.85 14.17
N LEU A 94 13.80 18.73 14.13
CA LEU A 94 12.92 19.34 15.12
C LEU A 94 13.08 18.72 16.52
N ILE A 95 13.20 17.39 16.58
CA ILE A 95 13.41 16.65 17.84
C ILE A 95 14.85 16.80 18.33
N SER A 96 15.81 16.90 17.40
CA SER A 96 17.25 16.99 17.68
C SER A 96 17.74 15.91 18.68
N PRO A 97 17.52 14.61 18.39
CA PRO A 97 17.82 13.54 19.32
C PRO A 97 19.33 13.37 19.50
N LYS A 98 19.78 13.06 20.73
CA LYS A 98 21.17 12.68 20.99
C LYS A 98 21.56 11.37 20.30
N LEU A 99 20.62 10.44 20.19
CA LEU A 99 20.78 9.17 19.51
C LEU A 99 19.55 8.89 18.64
N LEU A 100 19.75 8.76 17.34
CA LEU A 100 18.74 8.33 16.39
C LEU A 100 18.87 6.83 16.14
N VAL A 101 17.82 6.08 16.40
CA VAL A 101 17.74 4.63 16.12
C VAL A 101 16.64 4.41 15.10
N PRO A 102 16.94 4.39 13.79
CA PRO A 102 15.92 4.17 12.78
C PRO A 102 15.50 2.70 12.76
N ILE A 103 14.20 2.47 12.88
CA ILE A 103 13.57 1.16 12.77
C ILE A 103 12.49 1.21 11.68
N HIS A 104 12.14 0.08 11.12
CA HIS A 104 11.10 -0.04 10.08
C HIS A 104 11.34 0.93 8.90
N SER A 105 12.60 1.09 8.51
CA SER A 105 13.00 1.94 7.40
C SER A 105 13.68 1.12 6.30
N TYR A 106 13.34 1.40 5.03
CA TYR A 106 13.94 0.70 3.88
C TYR A 106 15.41 1.08 3.67
N ARG A 107 15.79 2.33 3.96
CA ARG A 107 17.16 2.86 3.80
C ARG A 107 17.55 3.67 5.03
N PRO A 108 17.67 3.02 6.19
CA PRO A 108 17.98 3.71 7.45
C PRO A 108 19.33 4.44 7.42
N GLU A 109 20.28 3.95 6.64
CA GLU A 109 21.60 4.54 6.45
C GLU A 109 21.59 5.91 5.73
N LYS A 110 20.46 6.27 5.12
CA LYS A 110 20.29 7.58 4.46
C LYS A 110 19.69 8.65 5.37
N LEU A 111 19.26 8.28 6.56
CA LEU A 111 18.82 9.25 7.55
C LEU A 111 20.03 9.95 8.15
N TYR A 112 19.89 11.23 8.41
CA TYR A 112 20.95 12.08 8.96
C TYR A 112 20.51 12.70 10.28
N ASN A 113 21.41 12.79 11.25
CA ASN A 113 21.20 13.42 12.54
C ASN A 113 22.33 14.43 12.79
N GLU A 114 22.04 15.70 12.60
CA GLU A 114 23.06 16.78 12.70
C GLU A 114 23.60 16.93 14.12
N ASN A 115 22.79 16.67 15.13
CA ASN A 115 23.07 17.02 16.52
C ASN A 115 23.33 15.82 17.42
N GLY A 116 23.54 14.63 16.85
CA GLY A 116 23.79 13.42 17.63
C GLY A 116 24.21 12.23 16.79
N ASP A 117 24.29 11.10 17.45
CA ASP A 117 24.73 9.84 16.85
C ASP A 117 23.58 9.11 16.12
N ILE A 118 23.94 8.21 15.22
CA ILE A 118 23.02 7.28 14.58
C ILE A 118 23.46 5.85 14.91
N LEU A 119 22.54 5.05 15.42
CA LEU A 119 22.74 3.64 15.65
C LEU A 119 21.84 2.85 14.68
N LEU A 120 22.45 2.07 13.79
CA LEU A 120 21.73 1.12 12.94
C LEU A 120 21.63 -0.22 13.67
N PRO A 121 20.46 -0.56 14.24
CA PRO A 121 20.34 -1.72 15.09
C PRO A 121 20.44 -3.02 14.31
N LYS A 122 21.05 -4.03 14.91
CA LYS A 122 21.07 -5.41 14.42
C LYS A 122 20.00 -6.24 15.15
N LYS A 123 19.46 -7.23 14.47
CA LYS A 123 18.48 -8.14 15.09
C LYS A 123 19.07 -8.79 16.33
N GLY A 124 18.40 -8.64 17.48
CA GLY A 124 18.83 -9.17 18.77
C GLY A 124 19.84 -8.28 19.53
N GLN A 125 20.18 -7.12 19.01
CA GLN A 125 21.01 -6.14 19.72
C GLN A 125 20.20 -5.49 20.85
N ILE A 126 20.79 -5.45 22.05
CA ILE A 126 20.28 -4.65 23.17
C ILE A 126 20.89 -3.25 23.05
N ILE A 127 20.04 -2.23 23.17
CA ILE A 127 20.39 -0.80 23.04
C ILE A 127 20.30 -0.16 24.42
#